data_e89c27173186d2611f1260ecdfbb2958
#
_entry.id   e89c27173186d2611f1260ecdfbb2958
#
_cell.length_a   1.000
_cell.length_b   1.000
_cell.length_c   1.000
_cell.angle_alpha   90.00
_cell.angle_beta   90.00
_cell.angle_gamma   90.00
#
_symmetry.space_group_name_H-M   'P 1'
#
loop_
_entity.id
_entity.type
_entity.pdbx_description
1 polymer ?
#
loop_
_entity_poly.entity_id
_entity_poly.type
_entity_poly.pdbx_seq_one_letter_code
_entity_poly.pdbx_strand_id
1 'polypeptide(L)'
;MIIALLLLALVGMLVLVFDLGRVVAIRRDMVNASDAAVLAAAQQCALGNEAKTPGVASAAATSLISQNDGDATLQSIQGLEDCRTPVGVTPKLLTVNSTVTVDYFFAQIFGLDSGPVQTTATAQWGPVGFAKPVPITVNNATLVGCSIPQTIPPPGQHIDCDLSYPKDLLQEPRWGVLDLSHWNDPSAAPCHVDAATLKALIESFGWKDLLPLNYPTATYDCLDNGLSDAVWETIEGKTLTFPVIDVPNSTGQGCTGADAGCQIDTADVIGFIQLFVPIGGVEKSGSTVIIHAQWNGPSTGEGIPGTGADFGLRAVRLVR
;
A
#
# COMPACT_ATOMS: atom_id res chain seq x y z
N MET A 1 -57.22 -36.48 6.82
CA MET A 1 -56.13 -36.66 5.86
C MET A 1 -55.64 -35.34 5.24
N ILE A 2 -56.50 -34.50 4.66
CA ILE A 2 -56.15 -33.21 4.04
C ILE A 2 -55.46 -32.26 5.02
N ILE A 3 -55.95 -32.10 6.25
CA ILE A 3 -55.37 -31.22 7.27
C ILE A 3 -53.94 -31.65 7.65
N ALA A 4 -53.69 -32.96 7.76
CA ALA A 4 -52.35 -33.47 8.05
C ALA A 4 -51.35 -33.18 6.94
N LEU A 5 -51.77 -33.29 5.67
CA LEU A 5 -50.94 -32.94 4.52
C LEU A 5 -50.63 -31.42 4.44
N LEU A 6 -51.65 -30.59 4.74
CA LEU A 6 -51.48 -29.12 4.81
C LEU A 6 -50.52 -28.71 5.93
N LEU A 7 -50.60 -29.36 7.09
CA LEU A 7 -49.73 -29.09 8.23
C LEU A 7 -48.28 -29.49 7.91
N LEU A 8 -48.07 -30.59 7.22
CA LEU A 8 -46.75 -31.04 6.79
C LEU A 8 -46.12 -30.07 5.75
N ALA A 9 -46.97 -29.59 4.81
CA ALA A 9 -46.53 -28.59 3.83
C ALA A 9 -46.17 -27.25 4.53
N LEU A 10 -46.93 -26.84 5.53
CA LEU A 10 -46.69 -25.62 6.30
C LEU A 10 -45.39 -25.71 7.11
N VAL A 11 -45.11 -26.84 7.75
CA VAL A 11 -43.85 -27.11 8.45
C VAL A 11 -42.69 -27.09 7.46
N GLY A 12 -42.85 -27.70 6.29
CA GLY A 12 -41.84 -27.64 5.23
C GLY A 12 -41.52 -26.21 4.76
N MET A 13 -42.51 -25.32 4.68
CA MET A 13 -42.30 -23.90 4.37
C MET A 13 -41.60 -23.18 5.52
N LEU A 14 -41.84 -23.49 6.77
CA LEU A 14 -41.14 -22.91 7.93
C LEU A 14 -39.65 -23.27 7.90
N VAL A 15 -39.30 -24.51 7.57
CA VAL A 15 -37.88 -24.91 7.36
C VAL A 15 -37.22 -24.04 6.32
N LEU A 16 -37.86 -23.87 5.15
CA LEU A 16 -37.27 -23.04 4.06
C LEU A 16 -37.11 -21.57 4.46
N VAL A 17 -38.07 -20.99 5.16
CA VAL A 17 -38.04 -19.55 5.47
C VAL A 17 -37.13 -19.25 6.64
N PHE A 18 -37.18 -19.99 7.72
CA PHE A 18 -36.45 -19.70 8.96
C PHE A 18 -35.03 -20.29 8.93
N ASP A 19 -34.88 -21.58 8.66
CA ASP A 19 -33.56 -22.20 8.73
C ASP A 19 -32.66 -21.73 7.58
N LEU A 20 -33.17 -21.67 6.35
CA LEU A 20 -32.42 -21.15 5.22
C LEU A 20 -32.12 -19.66 5.37
N GLY A 21 -33.09 -18.86 5.87
CA GLY A 21 -32.89 -17.45 6.17
C GLY A 21 -31.77 -17.22 7.18
N ARG A 22 -31.73 -18.04 8.25
CA ARG A 22 -30.67 -18.01 9.26
C ARG A 22 -29.30 -18.39 8.66
N VAL A 23 -29.25 -19.47 7.87
CA VAL A 23 -27.98 -19.87 7.17
C VAL A 23 -27.48 -18.77 6.26
N VAL A 24 -28.36 -18.10 5.51
CA VAL A 24 -27.98 -16.98 4.63
C VAL A 24 -27.44 -15.79 5.43
N ALA A 25 -28.09 -15.47 6.57
CA ALA A 25 -27.62 -14.39 7.44
C ALA A 25 -26.23 -14.71 8.01
N ILE A 26 -26.03 -15.87 8.61
CA ILE A 26 -24.75 -16.32 9.16
C ILE A 26 -23.68 -16.38 8.07
N ARG A 27 -24.04 -16.85 6.87
CA ARG A 27 -23.07 -16.85 5.76
C ARG A 27 -22.59 -15.45 5.40
N ARG A 28 -23.45 -14.43 5.45
CA ARG A 28 -23.04 -13.03 5.21
C ARG A 28 -22.07 -12.53 6.27
N ASP A 29 -22.37 -12.83 7.54
CA ASP A 29 -21.51 -12.44 8.66
C ASP A 29 -20.16 -13.16 8.56
N MET A 30 -20.15 -14.44 8.21
CA MET A 30 -18.94 -15.22 7.98
C MET A 30 -18.10 -14.72 6.79
N VAL A 31 -18.72 -14.25 5.70
CA VAL A 31 -17.98 -13.62 4.58
C VAL A 31 -17.28 -12.35 5.06
N ASN A 32 -18.00 -11.49 5.80
CA ASN A 32 -17.41 -10.28 6.35
C ASN A 32 -16.27 -10.59 7.33
N ALA A 33 -16.45 -11.59 8.19
CA ALA A 33 -15.44 -12.06 9.13
C ALA A 33 -14.18 -12.57 8.42
N SER A 34 -14.37 -13.39 7.37
CA SER A 34 -13.27 -13.94 6.57
C SER A 34 -12.51 -12.85 5.79
N ASP A 35 -13.24 -11.88 5.21
CA ASP A 35 -12.66 -10.72 4.52
C ASP A 35 -11.80 -9.89 5.49
N ALA A 36 -12.33 -9.60 6.69
CA ALA A 36 -11.59 -8.87 7.71
C ALA A 36 -10.37 -9.65 8.21
N ALA A 37 -10.54 -10.96 8.43
CA ALA A 37 -9.46 -11.84 8.90
C ALA A 37 -8.31 -11.95 7.90
N VAL A 38 -8.60 -12.12 6.61
CA VAL A 38 -7.56 -12.22 5.58
C VAL A 38 -6.84 -10.90 5.38
N LEU A 39 -7.54 -9.75 5.46
CA LEU A 39 -6.92 -8.43 5.41
C LEU A 39 -5.97 -8.21 6.59
N ALA A 40 -6.41 -8.55 7.82
CA ALA A 40 -5.58 -8.40 9.01
C ALA A 40 -4.34 -9.31 8.95
N ALA A 41 -4.48 -10.56 8.53
CA ALA A 41 -3.36 -11.47 8.36
C ALA A 41 -2.39 -10.96 7.28
N ALA A 42 -2.91 -10.51 6.12
CA ALA A 42 -2.10 -9.96 5.04
C ALA A 42 -1.38 -8.66 5.46
N GLN A 43 -1.99 -7.84 6.34
CA GLN A 43 -1.34 -6.67 6.91
C GLN A 43 -0.16 -7.04 7.80
N GLN A 44 -0.26 -8.09 8.63
CA GLN A 44 0.89 -8.59 9.42
C GLN A 44 2.02 -9.07 8.52
N CYS A 45 1.70 -9.70 7.39
CA CYS A 45 2.67 -10.09 6.38
C CYS A 45 3.31 -8.87 5.72
N ALA A 46 2.50 -7.90 5.31
CA ALA A 46 2.99 -6.68 4.66
C ALA A 46 3.89 -5.84 5.57
N LEU A 47 3.61 -5.79 6.87
CA LEU A 47 4.46 -5.12 7.87
C LEU A 47 5.73 -5.93 8.23
N GLY A 48 5.86 -7.17 7.75
CA GLY A 48 6.97 -8.05 8.11
C GLY A 48 6.90 -8.61 9.54
N ASN A 49 5.77 -8.47 10.22
CA ASN A 49 5.59 -8.93 11.58
C ASN A 49 5.57 -10.46 11.67
N GLU A 50 4.94 -11.13 10.70
CA GLU A 50 4.93 -12.60 10.62
C GLU A 50 6.33 -13.19 10.43
N ALA A 51 7.20 -12.48 9.68
CA ALA A 51 8.60 -12.89 9.51
C ALA A 51 9.41 -12.76 10.82
N LYS A 52 9.13 -11.72 11.62
CA LYS A 52 9.79 -11.47 12.90
C LYS A 52 9.25 -12.37 14.02
N THR A 53 7.94 -12.56 14.04
CA THR A 53 7.23 -13.32 15.09
C THR A 53 6.21 -14.22 14.40
N PRO A 54 6.59 -15.47 14.09
CA PRO A 54 5.69 -16.42 13.44
C PRO A 54 4.42 -16.66 14.27
N GLY A 55 3.28 -16.66 13.59
CA GLY A 55 1.96 -16.87 14.18
C GLY A 55 1.14 -15.59 14.43
N VAL A 56 1.71 -14.38 14.30
CA VAL A 56 0.94 -13.14 14.50
C VAL A 56 -0.15 -12.94 13.45
N ALA A 57 0.09 -13.37 12.21
CA ALA A 57 -0.92 -13.30 11.16
C ALA A 57 -2.10 -14.24 11.44
N SER A 58 -1.81 -15.48 11.88
CA SER A 58 -2.85 -16.43 12.30
C SER A 58 -3.62 -15.95 13.51
N ALA A 59 -2.94 -15.39 14.50
CA ALA A 59 -3.58 -14.83 15.70
C ALA A 59 -4.52 -13.66 15.34
N ALA A 60 -4.09 -12.76 14.45
CA ALA A 60 -4.92 -11.65 13.97
C ALA A 60 -6.17 -12.16 13.24
N ALA A 61 -6.02 -13.14 12.35
CA ALA A 61 -7.13 -13.74 11.63
C ALA A 61 -8.13 -14.40 12.59
N THR A 62 -7.64 -15.24 13.51
CA THR A 62 -8.46 -15.94 14.51
C THR A 62 -9.24 -14.95 15.35
N SER A 63 -8.58 -13.89 15.82
CA SER A 63 -9.23 -12.85 16.64
C SER A 63 -10.41 -12.19 15.93
N LEU A 64 -10.25 -11.87 14.63
CA LEU A 64 -11.34 -11.22 13.88
C LEU A 64 -12.48 -12.16 13.53
N ILE A 65 -12.20 -13.44 13.25
CA ILE A 65 -13.23 -14.44 13.05
C ILE A 65 -14.07 -14.59 14.32
N SER A 66 -13.44 -14.80 15.47
CA SER A 66 -14.14 -14.99 16.75
C SER A 66 -14.86 -13.74 17.25
N GLN A 67 -14.41 -12.53 16.90
CA GLN A 67 -15.12 -11.29 17.25
C GLN A 67 -16.38 -11.08 16.43
N ASN A 68 -16.46 -11.61 15.21
CA ASN A 68 -17.65 -11.51 14.37
C ASN A 68 -18.67 -12.62 14.68
N ASP A 69 -18.20 -13.81 15.00
CA ASP A 69 -19.04 -14.95 15.40
C ASP A 69 -18.24 -15.81 16.38
N GLY A 70 -18.71 -15.89 17.63
CA GLY A 70 -18.01 -16.60 18.71
C GLY A 70 -17.86 -18.11 18.48
N ASP A 71 -18.74 -18.69 17.66
CA ASP A 71 -18.74 -20.13 17.32
C ASP A 71 -17.94 -20.41 16.03
N ALA A 72 -17.54 -19.35 15.33
CA ALA A 72 -16.76 -19.48 14.10
C ALA A 72 -15.28 -19.81 14.38
N THR A 73 -14.72 -20.64 13.55
CA THR A 73 -13.33 -21.10 13.68
C THR A 73 -12.55 -20.89 12.40
N LEU A 74 -11.27 -20.50 12.55
CA LEU A 74 -10.29 -20.49 11.48
C LEU A 74 -9.89 -21.94 11.17
N GLN A 75 -10.09 -22.36 9.93
CA GLN A 75 -9.72 -23.70 9.47
C GLN A 75 -8.28 -23.74 8.95
N SER A 76 -7.93 -22.79 8.09
CA SER A 76 -6.58 -22.73 7.51
C SER A 76 -6.26 -21.34 6.97
N ILE A 77 -4.97 -21.05 6.89
CA ILE A 77 -4.42 -19.93 6.11
C ILE A 77 -3.43 -20.50 5.11
N GLN A 78 -3.66 -20.25 3.84
CA GLN A 78 -2.74 -20.64 2.77
C GLN A 78 -1.90 -19.42 2.35
N GLY A 79 -0.63 -19.64 1.97
CA GLY A 79 0.31 -18.59 1.58
C GLY A 79 1.01 -17.91 2.77
N LEU A 80 0.89 -18.45 3.99
CA LEU A 80 1.50 -17.88 5.18
C LEU A 80 3.04 -17.98 5.16
N GLU A 81 3.59 -19.01 4.54
CA GLU A 81 5.02 -19.18 4.31
C GLU A 81 5.64 -18.06 3.47
N ASP A 82 4.86 -17.49 2.54
CA ASP A 82 5.31 -16.36 1.73
C ASP A 82 5.53 -15.09 2.56
N CYS A 83 4.85 -14.98 3.71
CA CYS A 83 5.03 -13.85 4.63
C CYS A 83 6.39 -13.86 5.33
N ARG A 84 7.05 -15.01 5.37
CA ARG A 84 8.35 -15.21 6.03
C ARG A 84 9.52 -15.09 5.08
N THR A 85 9.24 -15.00 3.79
CA THR A 85 10.26 -14.77 2.76
C THR A 85 10.36 -13.29 2.42
N PRO A 86 11.51 -12.81 1.92
CA PRO A 86 11.62 -11.44 1.44
C PRO A 86 10.52 -11.14 0.42
N VAL A 87 9.97 -9.93 0.50
CA VAL A 87 8.98 -9.46 -0.48
C VAL A 87 9.72 -9.26 -1.80
N GLY A 88 9.26 -9.96 -2.84
CA GLY A 88 9.80 -9.80 -4.18
C GLY A 88 9.11 -8.63 -4.91
N VAL A 89 9.36 -8.55 -6.20
CA VAL A 89 8.75 -7.53 -7.07
C VAL A 89 7.30 -7.84 -7.46
N THR A 90 6.78 -9.00 -7.09
CA THR A 90 5.41 -9.44 -7.41
C THR A 90 4.56 -9.56 -6.16
N PRO A 91 3.31 -9.13 -6.21
CA PRO A 91 2.38 -9.32 -5.11
C PRO A 91 2.14 -10.80 -4.80
N LYS A 92 1.91 -11.09 -3.52
CA LYS A 92 1.62 -12.42 -2.98
C LYS A 92 0.16 -12.54 -2.57
N LEU A 93 -0.34 -13.76 -2.48
CA LEU A 93 -1.71 -14.06 -2.10
C LEU A 93 -1.73 -14.73 -0.73
N LEU A 94 -2.74 -14.40 0.05
CA LEU A 94 -3.08 -15.04 1.31
C LEU A 94 -4.54 -15.44 1.27
N THR A 95 -4.87 -16.68 1.61
CA THR A 95 -6.24 -17.17 1.61
C THR A 95 -6.60 -17.71 2.99
N VAL A 96 -7.70 -17.22 3.54
CA VAL A 96 -8.27 -17.67 4.81
C VAL A 96 -9.51 -18.52 4.52
N ASN A 97 -9.60 -19.69 5.16
CA ASN A 97 -10.78 -20.52 5.19
C ASN A 97 -11.32 -20.57 6.62
N SER A 98 -12.61 -20.32 6.78
CA SER A 98 -13.30 -20.36 8.07
C SER A 98 -14.59 -21.17 7.99
N THR A 99 -15.05 -21.65 9.15
CA THR A 99 -16.27 -22.42 9.28
C THR A 99 -17.00 -22.11 10.58
N VAL A 100 -18.31 -22.22 10.54
CA VAL A 100 -19.20 -22.21 11.70
C VAL A 100 -20.24 -23.30 11.53
N THR A 101 -20.64 -23.93 12.62
CA THR A 101 -21.77 -24.88 12.62
C THR A 101 -23.05 -24.14 12.99
N VAL A 102 -24.05 -24.26 12.16
CA VAL A 102 -25.37 -23.63 12.37
C VAL A 102 -26.37 -24.67 12.76
N ASP A 103 -26.97 -24.55 13.96
CA ASP A 103 -28.05 -25.39 14.38
C ASP A 103 -29.36 -24.99 13.69
N TYR A 104 -30.06 -25.97 13.15
CA TYR A 104 -31.36 -25.76 12.51
C TYR A 104 -32.46 -25.79 13.56
N PHE A 105 -33.51 -25.03 13.32
CA PHE A 105 -34.64 -24.96 14.25
C PHE A 105 -35.78 -25.89 13.84
N PHE A 106 -36.18 -25.84 12.60
CA PHE A 106 -37.28 -26.64 12.08
C PHE A 106 -36.83 -27.91 11.36
N ALA A 107 -35.65 -27.90 10.75
CA ALA A 107 -35.13 -29.05 10.02
C ALA A 107 -34.81 -30.25 10.92
N GLN A 108 -34.68 -30.05 12.23
CA GLN A 108 -34.53 -31.12 13.23
C GLN A 108 -35.70 -32.12 13.18
N ILE A 109 -36.91 -31.67 12.82
CA ILE A 109 -38.08 -32.55 12.66
C ILE A 109 -37.85 -33.61 11.56
N PHE A 110 -36.95 -33.31 10.62
CA PHE A 110 -36.55 -34.19 9.52
C PHE A 110 -35.22 -34.91 9.80
N GLY A 111 -34.68 -34.81 11.03
CA GLY A 111 -33.44 -35.44 11.43
C GLY A 111 -32.17 -34.67 10.98
N LEU A 112 -32.31 -33.39 10.64
CA LEU A 112 -31.20 -32.50 10.32
C LEU A 112 -31.00 -31.53 11.50
N ASP A 113 -30.01 -31.80 12.36
CA ASP A 113 -29.80 -31.03 13.59
C ASP A 113 -28.99 -29.76 13.32
N SER A 114 -27.96 -29.84 12.51
CA SER A 114 -27.06 -28.72 12.19
C SER A 114 -26.36 -28.93 10.85
N GLY A 115 -25.70 -27.87 10.38
CA GLY A 115 -24.84 -27.93 9.17
C GLY A 115 -23.73 -26.92 9.20
N PRO A 116 -22.60 -27.23 8.54
CA PRO A 116 -21.47 -26.29 8.46
C PRO A 116 -21.72 -25.21 7.40
N VAL A 117 -21.38 -23.97 7.76
CA VAL A 117 -21.25 -22.86 6.83
C VAL A 117 -19.76 -22.55 6.69
N GLN A 118 -19.26 -22.66 5.48
CA GLN A 118 -17.85 -22.42 5.15
C GLN A 118 -17.73 -21.18 4.27
N THR A 119 -16.68 -20.42 4.52
CA THR A 119 -16.33 -19.23 3.73
C THR A 119 -14.84 -19.20 3.46
N THR A 120 -14.50 -18.60 2.32
CA THR A 120 -13.12 -18.41 1.88
C THR A 120 -12.96 -16.96 1.46
N ALA A 121 -11.88 -16.32 1.90
CA ALA A 121 -11.51 -14.98 1.48
C ALA A 121 -10.03 -14.96 1.08
N THR A 122 -9.71 -14.18 0.05
CA THR A 122 -8.33 -14.04 -0.43
C THR A 122 -7.95 -12.57 -0.46
N ALA A 123 -6.76 -12.26 0.06
CA ALA A 123 -6.15 -10.96 -0.04
C ALA A 123 -4.84 -11.04 -0.83
N GLN A 124 -4.58 -9.98 -1.58
CA GLN A 124 -3.30 -9.73 -2.23
C GLN A 124 -2.52 -8.72 -1.41
N TRP A 125 -1.23 -8.95 -1.21
CA TRP A 125 -0.32 -8.03 -0.54
C TRP A 125 1.04 -7.99 -1.23
N GLY A 126 1.75 -6.88 -1.12
CA GLY A 126 3.06 -6.74 -1.74
C GLY A 126 3.45 -5.29 -1.96
N PRO A 127 4.51 -5.05 -2.73
CA PRO A 127 4.94 -3.70 -3.09
C PRO A 127 3.80 -2.91 -3.71
N VAL A 128 3.81 -1.61 -3.51
CA VAL A 128 2.82 -0.72 -4.11
C VAL A 128 3.17 -0.50 -5.56
N GLY A 129 2.24 -0.84 -6.47
CA GLY A 129 2.36 -0.54 -7.90
C GLY A 129 1.70 0.79 -8.29
N PHE A 130 0.81 1.29 -7.42
CA PHE A 130 0.11 2.57 -7.58
C PHE A 130 -0.01 3.24 -6.22
N ALA A 131 0.44 4.48 -6.08
CA ALA A 131 0.38 5.25 -4.85
C ALA A 131 -0.06 6.70 -5.09
N LYS A 132 -0.27 7.42 -3.99
CA LYS A 132 -0.43 8.88 -3.97
C LYS A 132 0.83 9.53 -3.38
N PRO A 133 1.90 9.67 -4.15
CA PRO A 133 3.14 10.22 -3.64
C PRO A 133 3.11 11.75 -3.60
N VAL A 134 4.03 12.33 -2.84
CA VAL A 134 4.43 13.71 -3.06
C VAL A 134 5.23 13.81 -4.37
N PRO A 135 5.24 14.94 -5.04
CA PRO A 135 5.92 15.07 -6.32
C PRO A 135 7.46 15.16 -6.22
N ILE A 136 8.02 14.97 -5.05
CA ILE A 136 9.47 14.96 -4.81
C ILE A 136 9.97 13.52 -4.92
N THR A 137 10.96 13.26 -5.75
CA THR A 137 11.49 11.91 -5.99
C THR A 137 12.68 11.61 -5.08
N VAL A 138 12.90 10.33 -4.79
CA VAL A 138 14.07 9.84 -4.04
C VAL A 138 14.86 8.88 -4.93
N ASN A 139 16.18 9.05 -4.96
CA ASN A 139 17.05 8.15 -5.72
C ASN A 139 17.26 6.83 -4.96
N ASN A 140 17.10 5.71 -5.66
CA ASN A 140 17.39 4.39 -5.15
C ASN A 140 18.81 4.26 -4.57
N ALA A 141 19.83 4.85 -5.23
CA ALA A 141 21.19 4.81 -4.75
C ALA A 141 21.36 5.47 -3.37
N THR A 142 20.61 6.55 -3.09
CA THR A 142 20.57 7.20 -1.77
C THR A 142 19.99 6.28 -0.72
N LEU A 143 18.85 5.62 -1.01
CA LEU A 143 18.23 4.67 -0.08
C LEU A 143 19.15 3.48 0.22
N VAL A 144 19.82 2.94 -0.80
CA VAL A 144 20.80 1.87 -0.61
C VAL A 144 21.95 2.34 0.27
N GLY A 145 22.43 3.56 0.09
CA GLY A 145 23.45 4.17 0.96
C GLY A 145 23.01 4.28 2.41
N CYS A 146 21.73 4.50 2.66
CA CYS A 146 21.10 4.50 3.99
C CYS A 146 20.75 3.08 4.50
N SER A 147 21.07 2.02 3.77
CA SER A 147 20.69 0.64 4.09
C SER A 147 19.17 0.38 4.10
N ILE A 148 18.42 1.13 3.32
CA ILE A 148 16.97 0.98 3.15
C ILE A 148 16.71 0.29 1.78
N PRO A 149 15.85 -0.72 1.72
CA PRO A 149 15.09 -1.41 2.78
C PRO A 149 15.80 -2.64 3.38
N GLN A 150 17.12 -2.79 3.16
CA GLN A 150 17.88 -3.99 3.53
C GLN A 150 17.87 -4.26 5.04
N THR A 151 17.85 -3.20 5.84
CA THR A 151 17.83 -3.29 7.29
C THR A 151 16.50 -2.79 7.82
N ILE A 152 15.70 -3.67 8.42
CA ILE A 152 14.44 -3.26 9.06
C ILE A 152 14.75 -2.84 10.50
N PRO A 153 14.45 -1.59 10.89
CA PRO A 153 14.71 -1.12 12.25
C PRO A 153 13.87 -1.90 13.28
N PRO A 154 14.35 -2.05 14.51
CA PRO A 154 13.55 -2.56 15.60
C PRO A 154 12.31 -1.69 15.87
N PRO A 155 11.25 -2.23 16.50
CA PRO A 155 10.07 -1.45 16.86
C PRO A 155 10.42 -0.20 17.68
N GLY A 156 9.91 0.96 17.25
CA GLY A 156 10.16 2.24 17.91
C GLY A 156 11.52 2.89 17.57
N GLN A 157 12.29 2.29 16.67
CA GLN A 157 13.51 2.87 16.10
C GLN A 157 13.29 3.23 14.62
N HIS A 158 14.16 4.06 14.09
CA HIS A 158 14.16 4.48 12.69
C HIS A 158 15.59 4.41 12.11
N ILE A 159 15.67 4.48 10.80
CA ILE A 159 16.92 4.68 10.07
C ILE A 159 16.87 6.11 9.53
N ASP A 160 17.86 6.91 9.94
CA ASP A 160 18.03 8.26 9.38
C ASP A 160 18.62 8.17 7.97
N CYS A 161 18.10 9.00 7.08
CA CYS A 161 18.56 9.06 5.69
C CYS A 161 18.53 10.50 5.19
N ASP A 162 19.68 11.01 4.82
CA ASP A 162 19.84 12.36 4.28
C ASP A 162 19.57 12.37 2.78
N LEU A 163 18.49 13.02 2.38
CA LEU A 163 18.14 13.22 0.98
C LEU A 163 18.66 14.59 0.54
N SER A 164 19.66 14.61 -0.33
CA SER A 164 20.30 15.84 -0.79
C SER A 164 19.77 16.27 -2.15
N TYR A 165 19.30 17.51 -2.24
CA TYR A 165 18.79 18.13 -3.46
C TYR A 165 19.53 19.45 -3.72
N PRO A 166 19.94 19.74 -4.96
CA PRO A 166 20.48 21.05 -5.30
C PRO A 166 19.37 22.11 -5.14
N LYS A 167 19.68 23.24 -4.52
CA LYS A 167 18.74 24.36 -4.31
C LYS A 167 18.32 25.01 -5.64
N ASP A 168 19.29 25.12 -6.54
CA ASP A 168 19.07 25.47 -7.94
C ASP A 168 19.02 24.18 -8.76
N LEU A 169 17.84 23.66 -8.95
CA LEU A 169 17.58 22.53 -9.84
C LEU A 169 17.95 22.86 -11.30
N LEU A 170 18.32 24.10 -11.58
CA LEU A 170 18.68 24.63 -12.90
C LEU A 170 20.09 24.27 -13.37
N GLN A 171 20.99 23.78 -12.53
CA GLN A 171 22.42 23.64 -12.89
C GLN A 171 22.89 22.23 -13.23
N GLU A 172 22.09 21.19 -12.96
CA GLU A 172 22.48 19.83 -13.33
C GLU A 172 21.26 18.97 -13.73
N PRO A 173 21.43 17.96 -14.63
CA PRO A 173 20.35 17.06 -15.04
C PRO A 173 19.80 16.30 -13.84
N ARG A 174 18.60 16.64 -13.35
CA ARG A 174 18.17 16.11 -12.05
C ARG A 174 16.66 15.94 -11.86
N TRP A 175 16.45 14.88 -11.49
CA TRP A 175 15.47 13.95 -10.97
C TRP A 175 15.02 14.31 -9.53
N GLY A 176 14.62 15.53 -9.26
CA GLY A 176 14.10 15.92 -7.95
C GLY A 176 12.59 15.96 -7.86
N VAL A 177 11.89 16.01 -8.99
CA VAL A 177 10.44 16.24 -9.04
C VAL A 177 9.79 15.44 -10.17
N LEU A 178 8.55 14.97 -9.95
CA LEU A 178 7.74 14.36 -10.99
C LEU A 178 7.24 15.39 -12.00
N ASP A 179 7.07 14.98 -13.25
CA ASP A 179 6.46 15.81 -14.28
C ASP A 179 4.95 15.99 -14.02
N LEU A 180 4.57 17.14 -13.48
CA LEU A 180 3.19 17.48 -13.18
C LEU A 180 2.38 17.92 -14.40
N SER A 181 3.02 18.28 -15.51
CA SER A 181 2.32 18.76 -16.71
C SER A 181 1.52 17.66 -17.39
N HIS A 182 2.05 16.46 -17.43
CA HIS A 182 1.40 15.29 -18.03
C HIS A 182 0.15 14.81 -17.27
N TRP A 183 0.00 15.19 -16.00
CA TRP A 183 -1.10 14.73 -15.18
C TRP A 183 -2.45 15.39 -15.51
N ASN A 184 -2.42 16.68 -15.84
CA ASN A 184 -3.65 17.43 -16.12
C ASN A 184 -3.99 17.46 -17.61
N ASP A 185 -3.00 17.34 -18.48
CA ASP A 185 -3.17 17.35 -19.93
C ASP A 185 -2.03 16.59 -20.61
N PRO A 186 -2.29 15.37 -21.10
CA PRO A 186 -1.28 14.60 -21.83
C PRO A 186 -0.76 15.28 -23.11
N SER A 187 -1.45 16.32 -23.60
CA SER A 187 -1.08 17.13 -24.76
C SER A 187 -0.38 18.44 -24.38
N ALA A 188 -0.30 18.77 -23.09
CA ALA A 188 0.42 19.96 -22.63
C ALA A 188 1.89 19.86 -22.97
N ALA A 189 2.48 20.98 -23.37
CA ALA A 189 3.93 21.06 -23.52
C ALA A 189 4.59 20.63 -22.20
N PRO A 190 5.64 19.80 -22.24
CA PRO A 190 6.33 19.40 -21.03
C PRO A 190 6.75 20.67 -20.29
N CYS A 191 6.53 20.67 -18.96
CA CYS A 191 7.18 21.65 -18.10
C CYS A 191 6.50 22.96 -17.74
N HIS A 192 5.55 22.93 -16.82
CA HIS A 192 5.34 24.07 -15.92
C HIS A 192 4.85 23.56 -14.55
N VAL A 193 5.78 23.38 -13.63
CA VAL A 193 5.44 23.12 -12.22
C VAL A 193 5.64 24.42 -11.46
N ASP A 194 4.55 25.11 -11.15
CA ASP A 194 4.62 26.24 -10.26
C ASP A 194 4.72 25.81 -8.79
N ALA A 195 5.42 26.60 -7.97
CA ALA A 195 5.63 26.31 -6.55
C ALA A 195 4.31 26.23 -5.76
N ALA A 196 3.25 26.90 -6.21
CA ALA A 196 1.95 26.88 -5.54
C ALA A 196 1.23 25.54 -5.77
N THR A 197 1.27 25.00 -6.97
CA THR A 197 0.74 23.66 -7.28
C THR A 197 1.48 22.59 -6.51
N LEU A 198 2.81 22.67 -6.46
CA LEU A 198 3.65 21.73 -5.73
C LEU A 198 3.33 21.76 -4.22
N LYS A 199 3.21 22.96 -3.65
CA LYS A 199 2.82 23.15 -2.25
C LYS A 199 1.43 22.56 -1.98
N ALA A 200 0.44 22.83 -2.82
CA ALA A 200 -0.91 22.31 -2.68
C ALA A 200 -0.94 20.77 -2.71
N LEU A 201 -0.15 20.12 -3.56
CA LEU A 201 -0.03 18.67 -3.61
C LEU A 201 0.59 18.10 -2.35
N ILE A 202 1.62 18.73 -1.80
CA ILE A 202 2.24 18.33 -0.53
C ILE A 202 1.28 18.54 0.63
N GLU A 203 0.54 19.66 0.67
CA GLU A 203 -0.45 19.95 1.71
C GLU A 203 -1.64 19.00 1.69
N SER A 204 -2.05 18.54 0.50
CA SER A 204 -3.11 17.54 0.34
C SER A 204 -2.65 16.08 0.53
N PHE A 205 -1.41 15.86 0.97
CA PHE A 205 -0.77 14.55 1.13
C PHE A 205 -0.66 13.75 -0.18
N GLY A 206 -0.41 14.41 -1.28
CA GLY A 206 -0.14 13.80 -2.57
C GLY A 206 -1.25 14.00 -3.61
N TRP A 207 -1.18 13.20 -4.65
CA TRP A 207 -2.07 13.27 -5.80
C TRP A 207 -3.49 12.86 -5.45
N LYS A 208 -4.48 13.44 -6.12
CA LYS A 208 -5.89 13.00 -5.99
C LYS A 208 -6.07 11.57 -6.47
N ASP A 209 -5.34 11.19 -7.52
CA ASP A 209 -5.41 9.88 -8.15
C ASP A 209 -4.15 9.06 -7.86
N LEU A 210 -4.22 7.76 -8.07
CA LEU A 210 -3.09 6.86 -7.88
C LEU A 210 -2.10 6.98 -9.03
N LEU A 211 -0.83 7.27 -8.71
CA LEU A 211 0.25 7.35 -9.66
C LEU A 211 0.79 5.94 -9.95
N PRO A 212 0.92 5.53 -11.23
CA PRO A 212 1.50 4.23 -11.59
C PRO A 212 3.03 4.24 -11.49
N LEU A 213 3.62 3.05 -11.48
CA LEU A 213 5.04 2.89 -11.82
C LEU A 213 5.29 3.33 -13.27
N ASN A 214 6.56 3.58 -13.59
CA ASN A 214 7.01 4.10 -14.88
C ASN A 214 6.47 5.49 -15.22
N TYR A 215 6.06 6.26 -14.19
CA TYR A 215 5.71 7.65 -14.38
C TYR A 215 6.98 8.48 -14.59
N PRO A 216 7.05 9.34 -15.61
CA PRO A 216 8.27 10.07 -15.93
C PRO A 216 8.57 11.17 -14.91
N THR A 217 9.86 11.40 -14.66
CA THR A 217 10.31 12.59 -13.94
C THR A 217 10.28 13.82 -14.84
N ALA A 218 10.15 14.99 -14.20
CA ALA A 218 10.24 16.25 -14.91
C ALA A 218 11.62 16.45 -15.56
N THR A 219 11.62 16.92 -16.79
CA THR A 219 12.83 17.34 -17.47
C THR A 219 13.33 18.70 -16.95
N TYR A 220 14.59 19.01 -17.21
CA TYR A 220 15.32 20.19 -16.74
C TYR A 220 14.59 21.54 -16.92
N ASP A 221 13.85 21.72 -18.00
CA ASP A 221 13.17 22.99 -18.34
C ASP A 221 11.87 23.24 -17.54
N CYS A 222 11.52 22.40 -16.59
CA CYS A 222 10.21 22.37 -15.97
C CYS A 222 10.07 23.18 -14.68
N LEU A 223 11.14 23.70 -14.12
CA LEU A 223 11.12 24.42 -12.85
C LEU A 223 11.41 25.90 -13.06
N ASP A 224 10.37 26.69 -13.28
CA ASP A 224 10.50 28.12 -13.55
C ASP A 224 11.19 28.95 -12.46
N ASN A 225 11.34 28.48 -11.23
CA ASN A 225 11.99 29.24 -10.15
C ASN A 225 12.56 28.37 -9.00
N GLY A 226 12.81 27.09 -9.22
CA GLY A 226 13.21 26.18 -8.13
C GLY A 226 12.10 25.96 -7.10
N LEU A 227 12.30 24.98 -6.21
CA LEU A 227 11.41 24.80 -5.08
C LEU A 227 11.63 25.96 -4.10
N SER A 228 10.65 26.85 -3.95
CA SER A 228 10.77 27.95 -2.99
C SER A 228 10.94 27.40 -1.55
N ASP A 229 11.57 28.19 -0.70
CA ASP A 229 11.78 27.84 0.71
C ASP A 229 10.47 27.40 1.40
N ALA A 230 9.33 28.01 1.03
CA ALA A 230 8.01 27.66 1.55
C ALA A 230 7.54 26.25 1.17
N VAL A 231 7.99 25.68 0.06
CA VAL A 231 7.64 24.31 -0.35
C VAL A 231 8.37 23.30 0.52
N TRP A 232 9.67 23.52 0.74
CA TRP A 232 10.48 22.63 1.56
C TRP A 232 10.00 22.57 3.02
N GLU A 233 9.60 23.70 3.60
CA GLU A 233 9.05 23.76 4.96
C GLU A 233 7.70 23.02 5.08
N THR A 234 6.98 22.87 3.99
CA THR A 234 5.66 22.19 3.97
C THR A 234 5.75 20.70 4.28
N ILE A 235 6.89 20.06 4.02
CA ILE A 235 7.08 18.61 4.25
C ILE A 235 7.41 18.27 5.71
N GLU A 236 7.83 19.22 6.50
CA GLU A 236 8.25 19.00 7.90
C GLU A 236 7.09 18.54 8.80
N GLY A 237 7.41 17.68 9.75
CA GLY A 237 6.46 17.09 10.70
C GLY A 237 5.51 16.07 10.07
N LYS A 238 5.75 15.64 8.85
CA LYS A 238 4.84 14.75 8.10
C LYS A 238 5.49 13.42 7.75
N THR A 239 4.65 12.39 7.70
CA THR A 239 4.98 11.11 7.05
C THR A 239 4.42 11.15 5.63
N LEU A 240 5.31 11.09 4.66
CA LEU A 240 4.98 11.30 3.25
C LEU A 240 5.39 10.08 2.42
N THR A 241 4.66 9.83 1.35
CA THR A 241 5.01 8.82 0.34
C THR A 241 5.81 9.48 -0.75
N PHE A 242 7.02 8.98 -0.99
CA PHE A 242 7.93 9.46 -2.02
C PHE A 242 8.01 8.43 -3.14
N PRO A 243 7.98 8.85 -4.42
CA PRO A 243 8.32 7.99 -5.54
C PRO A 243 9.82 7.74 -5.56
N VAL A 244 10.21 6.50 -5.78
CA VAL A 244 11.62 6.11 -5.90
C VAL A 244 11.96 5.92 -7.37
N ILE A 245 13.06 6.52 -7.77
CA ILE A 245 13.59 6.44 -9.14
C ILE A 245 14.95 5.75 -9.13
N ASP A 246 15.26 5.05 -10.20
CA ASP A 246 16.60 4.52 -10.46
C ASP A 246 17.26 5.38 -11.53
N VAL A 247 18.21 6.18 -11.11
CA VAL A 247 19.05 6.91 -12.05
C VAL A 247 20.28 6.05 -12.29
N PRO A 248 20.42 5.46 -13.47
CA PRO A 248 21.63 4.75 -13.79
C PRO A 248 22.80 5.70 -13.54
N ASN A 249 23.85 5.23 -12.85
CA ASN A 249 25.10 5.93 -12.69
C ASN A 249 25.69 6.18 -14.09
N SER A 250 25.21 7.21 -14.76
CA SER A 250 25.79 7.68 -16.01
C SER A 250 27.12 8.37 -15.70
N THR A 251 28.11 7.56 -15.36
CA THR A 251 29.50 7.95 -15.55
C THR A 251 29.70 8.11 -17.04
N GLY A 252 29.53 9.31 -17.55
CA GLY A 252 30.16 9.60 -18.80
C GLY A 252 29.49 10.42 -19.87
N GLN A 253 28.31 10.92 -19.69
CA GLN A 253 27.85 12.00 -20.59
C GLN A 253 27.22 13.11 -19.73
N GLY A 254 28.10 13.87 -19.09
CA GLY A 254 27.74 15.09 -18.44
C GLY A 254 27.26 16.09 -19.50
N CYS A 255 26.03 16.55 -19.37
CA CYS A 255 25.64 17.82 -19.95
C CYS A 255 26.50 18.88 -19.24
N THR A 256 27.64 19.24 -19.80
CA THR A 256 28.44 20.36 -19.34
C THR A 256 27.91 21.62 -20.01
N GLY A 257 27.16 22.40 -19.26
CA GLY A 257 26.90 23.80 -19.51
C GLY A 257 26.23 24.16 -20.83
N ALA A 258 25.06 24.77 -20.79
CA ALA A 258 24.45 25.61 -21.82
C ALA A 258 24.11 24.98 -23.19
N ASP A 259 24.09 23.68 -23.35
CA ASP A 259 23.60 23.05 -24.58
C ASP A 259 22.07 22.85 -24.52
N ALA A 260 21.38 23.75 -25.19
CA ALA A 260 19.94 23.65 -25.49
C ALA A 260 19.69 22.39 -26.35
N GLY A 261 19.59 21.24 -25.75
CA GLY A 261 19.40 19.96 -26.44
C GLY A 261 19.73 18.73 -25.64
N CYS A 262 20.14 18.87 -24.39
CA CYS A 262 20.37 17.74 -23.53
C CYS A 262 19.05 17.10 -23.11
N GLN A 263 18.64 16.07 -23.85
CA GLN A 263 17.54 15.21 -23.40
C GLN A 263 18.06 14.43 -22.19
N ILE A 264 17.50 14.73 -21.03
CA ILE A 264 17.66 13.88 -19.86
C ILE A 264 16.78 12.67 -20.12
N ASP A 265 17.39 11.49 -20.12
CA ASP A 265 16.61 10.25 -20.09
C ASP A 265 15.70 10.32 -18.86
N THR A 266 14.39 10.29 -19.11
CA THR A 266 13.38 10.30 -18.07
C THR A 266 13.60 9.09 -17.17
N ALA A 267 13.94 9.34 -15.91
CA ALA A 267 14.01 8.25 -14.94
C ALA A 267 12.59 7.83 -14.58
N ASP A 268 12.30 6.56 -14.73
CA ASP A 268 10.99 6.01 -14.38
C ASP A 268 10.87 5.77 -12.89
N VAL A 269 9.67 5.95 -12.34
CA VAL A 269 9.35 5.54 -10.98
C VAL A 269 9.37 4.02 -10.89
N ILE A 270 10.25 3.47 -10.07
CA ILE A 270 10.44 2.03 -9.89
C ILE A 270 9.73 1.48 -8.64
N GLY A 271 9.30 2.36 -7.74
CA GLY A 271 8.61 1.99 -6.50
C GLY A 271 8.28 3.21 -5.65
N PHE A 272 7.79 2.95 -4.44
CA PHE A 272 7.40 3.99 -3.49
C PHE A 272 7.91 3.66 -2.10
N ILE A 273 8.27 4.72 -1.36
CA ILE A 273 8.71 4.64 0.04
C ILE A 273 7.95 5.64 0.89
N GLN A 274 7.71 5.29 2.16
CA GLN A 274 7.15 6.20 3.14
C GLN A 274 8.24 6.63 4.12
N LEU A 275 8.46 7.95 4.23
CA LEU A 275 9.45 8.55 5.10
C LEU A 275 8.79 9.61 5.97
N PHE A 276 9.24 9.70 7.21
CA PHE A 276 8.89 10.80 8.12
C PHE A 276 9.97 11.88 8.02
N VAL A 277 9.55 13.13 7.87
CA VAL A 277 10.44 14.30 7.91
C VAL A 277 10.18 15.03 9.22
N PRO A 278 11.12 15.03 10.17
CA PRO A 278 10.92 15.71 11.46
C PRO A 278 10.83 17.23 11.28
N ILE A 279 10.25 17.90 12.27
CA ILE A 279 10.24 19.38 12.32
C ILE A 279 11.69 19.87 12.45
N GLY A 280 12.10 20.82 11.61
CA GLY A 280 13.49 21.24 11.47
C GLY A 280 14.36 20.25 10.71
N GLY A 281 13.75 19.26 10.05
CA GLY A 281 14.44 18.26 9.26
C GLY A 281 14.82 18.72 7.85
N VAL A 282 14.55 19.97 7.49
CA VAL A 282 14.97 20.54 6.21
C VAL A 282 16.08 21.56 6.44
N GLU A 283 17.30 21.21 6.06
CA GLU A 283 18.47 22.08 6.13
C GLU A 283 18.76 22.70 4.77
N LYS A 284 19.01 24.03 4.77
CA LYS A 284 19.39 24.79 3.57
C LYS A 284 20.84 25.22 3.71
N SER A 285 21.72 24.58 2.98
CA SER A 285 23.14 24.85 3.00
C SER A 285 23.64 25.32 1.64
N GLY A 286 23.84 26.61 1.48
CA GLY A 286 24.35 27.19 0.21
C GLY A 286 23.41 26.90 -0.96
N SER A 287 23.88 26.10 -1.93
CA SER A 287 23.12 25.67 -3.11
C SER A 287 22.44 24.31 -2.95
N THR A 288 22.39 23.76 -1.73
CA THR A 288 21.84 22.42 -1.47
C THR A 288 20.76 22.49 -0.41
N VAL A 289 19.71 21.70 -0.59
CA VAL A 289 18.70 21.40 0.42
C VAL A 289 18.90 19.94 0.87
N ILE A 290 19.00 19.73 2.18
CA ILE A 290 19.12 18.39 2.76
C ILE A 290 17.83 18.13 3.54
N ILE A 291 17.17 17.01 3.23
CA ILE A 291 16.03 16.51 3.99
C ILE A 291 16.54 15.38 4.87
N HIS A 292 16.56 15.60 6.18
CA HIS A 292 16.83 14.59 7.19
C HIS A 292 15.59 13.75 7.38
N ALA A 293 15.45 12.70 6.58
CA ALA A 293 14.29 11.83 6.61
C ALA A 293 14.51 10.61 7.49
N GLN A 294 13.43 10.07 8.03
CA GLN A 294 13.42 8.91 8.91
C GLN A 294 12.57 7.79 8.33
N TRP A 295 13.14 6.61 8.20
CA TRP A 295 12.42 5.43 7.82
C TRP A 295 12.12 4.55 9.04
N ASN A 296 10.83 4.39 9.34
CA ASN A 296 10.35 3.65 10.52
C ASN A 296 10.17 2.14 10.23
N GLY A 297 10.65 1.64 9.09
CA GLY A 297 10.44 0.27 8.65
C GLY A 297 9.29 0.12 7.67
N PRO A 298 8.96 -1.13 7.28
CA PRO A 298 7.87 -1.40 6.38
C PRO A 298 6.54 -0.86 6.90
N SER A 299 5.79 -0.23 6.00
CA SER A 299 4.48 0.37 6.28
C SER A 299 3.44 -0.11 5.27
N THR A 300 2.17 -0.02 5.66
CA THR A 300 1.05 -0.21 4.74
C THR A 300 0.42 1.14 4.47
N GLY A 301 0.22 1.46 3.20
CA GLY A 301 -0.34 2.74 2.78
C GLY A 301 -1.51 2.60 1.82
N GLU A 302 -2.11 3.74 1.48
CA GLU A 302 -3.07 3.81 0.39
C GLU A 302 -2.35 3.47 -0.92
N GLY A 303 -2.81 2.41 -1.59
CA GLY A 303 -2.24 1.98 -2.84
C GLY A 303 -2.81 0.64 -3.29
N ILE A 304 -2.37 0.22 -4.46
CA ILE A 304 -2.73 -1.07 -5.03
C ILE A 304 -1.46 -1.92 -5.10
N PRO A 305 -1.47 -3.17 -4.61
CA PRO A 305 -0.35 -4.08 -4.81
C PRO A 305 -0.04 -4.23 -6.30
N GLY A 306 1.22 -4.15 -6.67
CA GLY A 306 1.67 -4.22 -8.06
C GLY A 306 3.10 -4.74 -8.20
N THR A 307 3.57 -4.79 -9.44
CA THR A 307 4.92 -5.24 -9.76
C THR A 307 5.90 -4.09 -9.66
N GLY A 308 6.41 -3.82 -8.47
CA GLY A 308 7.39 -2.76 -8.22
C GLY A 308 8.51 -3.22 -7.31
N ALA A 309 9.61 -2.46 -7.25
CA ALA A 309 10.64 -2.70 -6.26
C ALA A 309 10.08 -2.44 -4.85
N ASP A 310 10.42 -3.29 -3.91
CA ASP A 310 9.98 -3.17 -2.52
C ASP A 310 10.89 -2.22 -1.73
N PHE A 311 10.44 -1.00 -1.52
CA PHE A 311 11.08 0.00 -0.66
C PHE A 311 10.41 0.11 0.72
N GLY A 312 9.63 -0.91 1.12
CA GLY A 312 8.98 -0.97 2.42
C GLY A 312 7.57 -0.37 2.46
N LEU A 313 7.12 0.36 1.44
CA LEU A 313 5.71 0.72 1.32
C LEU A 313 4.97 -0.39 0.60
N ARG A 314 4.00 -0.99 1.28
CA ARG A 314 3.25 -2.12 0.78
C ARG A 314 1.75 -1.86 0.85
N ALA A 315 1.00 -2.50 -0.01
CA ALA A 315 -0.45 -2.43 -0.03
C ALA A 315 -1.07 -3.81 0.20
N VAL A 316 -2.30 -3.78 0.70
CA VAL A 316 -3.13 -4.97 0.93
C VAL A 316 -4.51 -4.70 0.35
N ARG A 317 -5.06 -5.66 -0.41
CA ARG A 317 -6.42 -5.57 -0.92
C ARG A 317 -7.10 -6.93 -0.99
N LEU A 318 -8.43 -6.96 -0.88
CA LEU A 318 -9.21 -8.15 -1.20
C LEU A 318 -9.17 -8.46 -2.70
N VAL A 319 -9.11 -9.75 -3.01
CA VAL A 319 -9.24 -10.27 -4.37
C VAL A 319 -10.57 -11.02 -4.43
N ARG A 320 -11.48 -10.57 -5.28
CA ARG A 320 -12.80 -11.17 -5.49
C ARG A 320 -12.87 -11.82 -6.85
#